data_3098cc472576d18b38aa16681f5928c1
#
_entry.id   3098cc472576d18b38aa16681f5928c1
#
_cell.length_a   1.000
_cell.length_b   1.000
_cell.length_c   1.000
_cell.angle_alpha   90.00
_cell.angle_beta   90.00
_cell.angle_gamma   90.00
#
_symmetry.space_group_name_H-M   'P 1'
#
loop_
_entity.id
_entity.type
_entity.pdbx_description
1 polymer ?
#
loop_
_entity_poly.entity_id
_entity_poly.type
_entity_poly.pdbx_seq_one_letter_code
_entity_poly.pdbx_strand_id
1 'polypeptide(L)'
;SQIRNISTALGGMEVIDRTMLILEIFRSRAVTNEGKLQTELALLRYRLPRLQGMGESLSRQGGGGGGGGGARRGAGETKLELDRRHVHARIDALAEKLAEMEKRRGESRKARAKTGMPVVSLVGYTNVGKSSLMNALCGPSVAEADMLFATLDPTSRKLVLPSGMAVLLVDTVGFVSRLPHNLVEAFKSTLEEAAWSDVIVRVADAGDDQREEQLAVTDEVLDGLDCADIPRLTVYNKCDKPNALNFDPDILLTSAKTGYGLDALLKKLDELLSDRVHTIRVLLPYDKLGLAAPMRERGSVQVEEYREDGLYLEGIVKTEDLHCFEGFLV
;
A
#
# COMPACT_ATOMS: atom_id res chain seq x y z
N SER A 1 -14.94 -21.16 -20.42
CA SER A 1 -16.17 -21.77 -20.96
C SER A 1 -17.41 -20.94 -20.64
N GLN A 2 -17.72 -20.59 -19.36
CA GLN A 2 -18.90 -19.79 -18.99
C GLN A 2 -18.94 -18.41 -19.67
N ILE A 3 -17.86 -17.61 -19.57
CA ILE A 3 -17.76 -16.29 -20.20
C ILE A 3 -18.08 -16.36 -21.69
N ARG A 4 -17.53 -17.37 -22.40
CA ARG A 4 -17.78 -17.56 -23.82
C ARG A 4 -19.24 -17.92 -24.11
N ASN A 5 -19.85 -18.79 -23.32
CA ASN A 5 -21.25 -19.17 -23.50
C ASN A 5 -22.19 -17.98 -23.29
N ILE A 6 -21.92 -17.16 -22.27
CA ILE A 6 -22.66 -15.93 -21.99
C ILE A 6 -22.47 -14.93 -23.13
N SER A 7 -21.24 -14.69 -23.59
CA SER A 7 -20.94 -13.80 -24.71
C SER A 7 -21.67 -14.24 -25.99
N THR A 8 -21.67 -15.55 -26.28
CA THR A 8 -22.40 -16.09 -27.43
C THR A 8 -23.91 -15.88 -27.29
N ALA A 9 -24.48 -16.11 -26.11
CA ALA A 9 -25.90 -15.90 -25.83
C ALA A 9 -26.31 -14.41 -25.95
N LEU A 10 -25.37 -13.50 -25.67
CA LEU A 10 -25.55 -12.04 -25.79
C LEU A 10 -25.15 -11.48 -27.17
N GLY A 11 -25.11 -12.31 -28.21
CA GLY A 11 -24.84 -11.85 -29.58
C GLY A 11 -23.39 -11.42 -29.83
N GLY A 12 -22.42 -11.93 -29.03
CA GLY A 12 -21.00 -11.60 -29.19
C GLY A 12 -20.53 -10.41 -28.33
N MET A 13 -21.37 -9.92 -27.42
CA MET A 13 -20.99 -8.87 -26.49
C MET A 13 -19.78 -9.29 -25.65
N GLU A 14 -18.86 -8.37 -25.40
CA GLU A 14 -17.71 -8.63 -24.52
C GLU A 14 -18.18 -8.87 -23.09
N VAL A 15 -17.77 -9.99 -22.52
CA VAL A 15 -18.08 -10.39 -21.15
C VAL A 15 -16.78 -10.49 -20.39
N ILE A 16 -16.65 -9.72 -19.32
CA ILE A 16 -15.52 -9.75 -18.39
C ILE A 16 -15.99 -10.27 -17.03
N ASP A 17 -15.12 -10.96 -16.33
CA ASP A 17 -15.39 -11.35 -14.94
C ASP A 17 -14.90 -10.27 -13.94
N ARG A 18 -15.25 -10.44 -12.67
CA ARG A 18 -14.89 -9.52 -11.61
C ARG A 18 -13.37 -9.27 -11.52
N THR A 19 -12.57 -10.32 -11.71
CA THR A 19 -11.09 -10.21 -11.66
C THR A 19 -10.56 -9.35 -12.79
N MET A 20 -11.08 -9.54 -13.99
CA MET A 20 -10.72 -8.74 -15.15
C MET A 20 -11.12 -7.26 -14.95
N LEU A 21 -12.32 -7.02 -14.39
CA LEU A 21 -12.77 -5.67 -14.06
C LEU A 21 -11.84 -4.97 -13.08
N ILE A 22 -11.43 -5.66 -12.01
CA ILE A 22 -10.49 -5.11 -11.01
C ILE A 22 -9.15 -4.78 -11.68
N LEU A 23 -8.62 -5.66 -12.54
CA LEU A 23 -7.38 -5.42 -13.27
C LEU A 23 -7.45 -4.23 -14.21
N GLU A 24 -8.58 -4.04 -14.92
CA GLU A 24 -8.77 -2.87 -15.78
C GLU A 24 -8.90 -1.58 -14.96
N ILE A 25 -9.55 -1.60 -13.79
CA ILE A 25 -9.56 -0.47 -12.87
C ILE A 25 -8.13 -0.14 -12.43
N PHE A 26 -7.35 -1.12 -12.00
CA PHE A 26 -5.96 -0.93 -11.62
C PHE A 26 -5.12 -0.35 -12.76
N ARG A 27 -5.29 -0.88 -13.98
CA ARG A 27 -4.61 -0.37 -15.16
C ARG A 27 -4.91 1.10 -15.43
N SER A 28 -6.16 1.52 -15.21
CA SER A 28 -6.56 2.92 -15.39
C SER A 28 -6.04 3.85 -14.29
N ARG A 29 -5.68 3.29 -13.12
CA ARG A 29 -5.22 4.03 -11.93
C ARG A 29 -3.71 4.05 -11.76
N ALA A 30 -2.99 3.15 -12.39
CA ALA A 30 -1.54 3.08 -12.32
C ALA A 30 -0.89 4.37 -12.86
N VAL A 31 -0.34 5.19 -11.98
CA VAL A 31 0.35 6.42 -12.34
C VAL A 31 1.84 6.16 -12.46
N THR A 32 2.42 5.44 -11.49
CA THR A 32 3.84 5.13 -11.46
C THR A 32 4.23 4.10 -12.52
N ASN A 33 5.50 4.09 -12.89
CA ASN A 33 6.03 3.08 -13.80
C ASN A 33 5.92 1.67 -13.19
N GLU A 34 6.11 1.57 -11.88
CA GLU A 34 5.99 0.29 -11.15
C GLU A 34 4.56 -0.23 -11.18
N GLY A 35 3.57 0.58 -10.79
CA GLY A 35 2.14 0.21 -10.83
C GLY A 35 1.69 -0.22 -12.22
N LYS A 36 2.19 0.43 -13.29
CA LYS A 36 1.93 0.05 -14.68
C LYS A 36 2.50 -1.33 -15.02
N LEU A 37 3.76 -1.60 -14.64
CA LEU A 37 4.41 -2.89 -14.88
C LEU A 37 3.73 -4.01 -14.08
N GLN A 38 3.37 -3.77 -12.82
CA GLN A 38 2.65 -4.73 -11.98
C GLN A 38 1.28 -5.09 -12.58
N THR A 39 0.54 -4.08 -12.99
CA THR A 39 -0.80 -4.27 -13.59
C THR A 39 -0.69 -5.01 -14.93
N GLU A 40 0.29 -4.67 -15.77
CA GLU A 40 0.53 -5.37 -17.03
C GLU A 40 0.88 -6.84 -16.78
N LEU A 41 1.78 -7.12 -15.82
CA LEU A 41 2.15 -8.48 -15.44
C LEU A 41 0.95 -9.29 -14.95
N ALA A 42 0.12 -8.71 -14.07
CA ALA A 42 -1.08 -9.34 -13.55
C ALA A 42 -2.09 -9.65 -14.67
N LEU A 43 -2.31 -8.72 -15.57
CA LEU A 43 -3.17 -8.90 -16.76
C LEU A 43 -2.69 -10.04 -17.66
N LEU A 44 -1.40 -10.10 -17.96
CA LEU A 44 -0.82 -11.15 -18.81
C LEU A 44 -0.92 -12.52 -18.13
N ARG A 45 -0.58 -12.63 -16.83
CA ARG A 45 -0.74 -13.86 -16.06
C ARG A 45 -2.20 -14.32 -15.99
N TYR A 46 -3.13 -13.39 -15.86
CA TYR A 46 -4.55 -13.67 -15.83
C TYR A 46 -5.10 -14.16 -17.18
N ARG A 47 -4.65 -13.56 -18.29
CA ARG A 47 -5.07 -13.90 -19.66
C ARG A 47 -4.43 -15.17 -20.20
N LEU A 48 -3.20 -15.48 -19.82
CA LEU A 48 -2.40 -16.58 -20.35
C LEU A 48 -3.13 -17.95 -20.32
N PRO A 49 -3.76 -18.41 -19.21
CA PRO A 49 -4.50 -19.67 -19.18
C PRO A 49 -5.75 -19.64 -20.07
N ARG A 50 -6.28 -18.45 -20.34
CA ARG A 50 -7.51 -18.25 -21.15
C ARG A 50 -7.25 -18.24 -22.63
N LEU A 51 -6.03 -17.96 -23.09
CA LEU A 51 -5.62 -18.06 -24.49
C LEU A 51 -5.79 -19.49 -25.05
N GLN A 52 -5.69 -20.51 -24.21
CA GLN A 52 -5.88 -21.92 -24.60
C GLN A 52 -7.31 -22.22 -25.11
N GLY A 53 -8.32 -21.46 -24.71
CA GLY A 53 -9.71 -21.62 -25.17
C GLY A 53 -10.05 -20.87 -26.46
N MET A 54 -9.19 -19.96 -26.90
CA MET A 54 -9.44 -19.14 -28.10
C MET A 54 -8.96 -19.81 -29.42
N GLY A 55 -7.99 -20.72 -29.36
CA GLY A 55 -7.43 -21.41 -30.53
C GLY A 55 -8.44 -22.24 -31.27
N GLU A 56 -9.38 -22.89 -30.58
CA GLU A 56 -10.44 -23.66 -31.21
C GLU A 56 -11.49 -22.79 -31.93
N SER A 57 -11.71 -21.56 -31.51
CA SER A 57 -12.66 -20.64 -32.16
C SER A 57 -12.08 -20.00 -33.40
N LEU A 58 -10.79 -19.69 -33.43
CA LEU A 58 -10.09 -19.16 -34.62
C LEU A 58 -9.95 -20.21 -35.71
N SER A 59 -9.77 -21.50 -35.35
CA SER A 59 -9.73 -22.59 -36.32
C SER A 59 -11.10 -22.89 -36.97
N ARG A 60 -12.22 -22.62 -36.29
CA ARG A 60 -13.59 -22.78 -36.82
C ARG A 60 -14.03 -21.61 -37.70
N GLN A 61 -13.56 -20.39 -37.45
CA GLN A 61 -13.92 -19.21 -38.25
C GLN A 61 -13.15 -19.12 -39.57
N GLY A 62 -12.04 -19.86 -39.72
CA GLY A 62 -11.29 -20.02 -40.97
C GLY A 62 -11.80 -21.12 -41.91
N GLY A 63 -12.90 -21.80 -41.57
CA GLY A 63 -13.41 -23.01 -42.26
C GLY A 63 -14.51 -22.81 -43.30
N GLY A 64 -14.68 -21.60 -43.84
CA GLY A 64 -15.61 -21.35 -44.95
C GLY A 64 -14.91 -21.26 -46.31
N GLY A 65 -14.69 -22.37 -47.00
CA GLY A 65 -14.23 -22.37 -48.39
C GLY A 65 -13.30 -23.53 -48.78
N GLY A 66 -13.88 -24.60 -49.36
CA GLY A 66 -13.34 -25.49 -50.36
C GLY A 66 -12.03 -26.24 -50.14
N GLY A 67 -12.13 -27.57 -49.98
CA GLY A 67 -11.26 -28.58 -50.57
C GLY A 67 -9.78 -28.57 -50.28
N GLY A 68 -9.29 -29.50 -49.42
CA GLY A 68 -7.87 -29.83 -49.34
C GLY A 68 -7.44 -30.17 -47.92
N GLY A 69 -7.34 -31.47 -47.64
CA GLY A 69 -7.05 -31.99 -46.31
C GLY A 69 -5.63 -31.69 -45.83
N GLY A 70 -5.48 -31.57 -44.53
CA GLY A 70 -4.25 -31.89 -43.79
C GLY A 70 -3.36 -30.76 -43.32
N ALA A 71 -3.21 -29.62 -44.04
CA ALA A 71 -2.18 -28.62 -43.74
C ALA A 71 -2.61 -27.46 -42.81
N ARG A 72 -3.89 -27.32 -42.45
CA ARG A 72 -4.42 -26.15 -41.73
C ARG A 72 -4.51 -26.31 -40.19
N ARG A 73 -4.46 -27.52 -39.64
CA ARG A 73 -4.43 -27.72 -38.20
C ARG A 73 -3.10 -27.26 -37.58
N GLY A 74 -1.97 -27.51 -38.27
CA GLY A 74 -0.63 -27.11 -37.77
C GLY A 74 -0.37 -25.61 -37.80
N ALA A 75 -0.97 -24.83 -38.70
CA ALA A 75 -0.73 -23.39 -38.81
C ALA A 75 -1.45 -22.58 -37.72
N GLY A 76 -2.63 -23.03 -37.28
CA GLY A 76 -3.35 -22.38 -36.14
C GLY A 76 -2.76 -22.73 -34.80
N GLU A 77 -2.27 -23.96 -34.60
CA GLU A 77 -1.57 -24.37 -33.38
C GLU A 77 -0.21 -23.67 -33.27
N THR A 78 0.56 -23.56 -34.36
CA THR A 78 1.86 -22.84 -34.36
C THR A 78 1.69 -21.34 -34.05
N LYS A 79 0.63 -20.69 -34.55
CA LYS A 79 0.38 -19.28 -34.24
C LYS A 79 0.04 -19.08 -32.76
N LEU A 80 -0.81 -19.92 -32.19
CA LEU A 80 -1.15 -19.88 -30.75
C LEU A 80 0.05 -20.17 -29.87
N GLU A 81 0.90 -21.09 -30.28
CA GLU A 81 2.15 -21.41 -29.59
C GLU A 81 3.15 -20.24 -29.63
N LEU A 82 3.26 -19.57 -30.77
CA LEU A 82 4.08 -18.36 -30.89
C LEU A 82 3.57 -17.21 -30.04
N ASP A 83 2.26 -16.94 -30.05
CA ASP A 83 1.63 -15.93 -29.24
C ASP A 83 1.85 -16.21 -27.73
N ARG A 84 1.74 -17.49 -27.33
CA ARG A 84 2.01 -17.94 -25.97
C ARG A 84 3.46 -17.72 -25.55
N ARG A 85 4.42 -18.03 -26.43
CA ARG A 85 5.85 -17.77 -26.17
C ARG A 85 6.13 -16.28 -26.01
N HIS A 86 5.53 -15.43 -26.83
CA HIS A 86 5.67 -13.97 -26.71
C HIS A 86 5.11 -13.47 -25.38
N VAL A 87 3.94 -13.99 -24.94
CA VAL A 87 3.35 -13.63 -23.66
C VAL A 87 4.23 -14.10 -22.51
N HIS A 88 4.78 -15.33 -22.55
CA HIS A 88 5.72 -15.80 -21.53
C HIS A 88 6.97 -14.94 -21.46
N ALA A 89 7.63 -14.69 -22.59
CA ALA A 89 8.80 -13.83 -22.65
C ALA A 89 8.52 -12.40 -22.10
N ARG A 90 7.32 -11.88 -22.36
CA ARG A 90 6.90 -10.57 -21.81
C ARG A 90 6.70 -10.63 -20.29
N ILE A 91 6.08 -11.71 -19.77
CA ILE A 91 5.91 -11.96 -18.34
C ILE A 91 7.29 -12.01 -17.64
N ASP A 92 8.23 -12.75 -18.19
CA ASP A 92 9.58 -12.90 -17.63
C ASP A 92 10.32 -11.56 -17.59
N ALA A 93 10.28 -10.80 -18.69
CA ALA A 93 10.89 -9.48 -18.79
C ALA A 93 10.26 -8.45 -17.81
N LEU A 94 8.95 -8.53 -17.57
CA LEU A 94 8.27 -7.68 -16.60
C LEU A 94 8.64 -8.07 -15.16
N ALA A 95 8.70 -9.37 -14.87
CA ALA A 95 9.08 -9.89 -13.57
C ALA A 95 10.52 -9.49 -13.20
N GLU A 96 11.45 -9.56 -14.14
CA GLU A 96 12.84 -9.13 -13.96
C GLU A 96 12.94 -7.62 -13.62
N LYS A 97 12.22 -6.77 -14.38
CA LYS A 97 12.17 -5.33 -14.11
C LYS A 97 11.59 -4.99 -12.74
N LEU A 98 10.52 -5.69 -12.34
CA LEU A 98 9.91 -5.50 -11.02
C LEU A 98 10.86 -5.94 -9.89
N ALA A 99 11.59 -7.06 -10.05
CA ALA A 99 12.60 -7.50 -9.09
C ALA A 99 13.75 -6.49 -8.92
N GLU A 100 14.17 -5.83 -10.01
CA GLU A 100 15.15 -4.75 -9.95
C GLU A 100 14.63 -3.53 -9.17
N MET A 101 13.37 -3.16 -9.40
CA MET A 101 12.71 -2.05 -8.69
C MET A 101 12.55 -2.36 -7.20
N GLU A 102 12.18 -3.59 -6.86
CA GLU A 102 12.08 -4.07 -5.47
C GLU A 102 13.42 -3.98 -4.74
N LYS A 103 14.52 -4.39 -5.39
CA LYS A 103 15.87 -4.25 -4.83
C LYS A 103 16.21 -2.79 -4.51
N ARG A 104 15.93 -1.87 -5.43
CA ARG A 104 16.15 -0.42 -5.24
C ARG A 104 15.29 0.13 -4.09
N ARG A 105 14.03 -0.33 -3.96
CA ARG A 105 13.19 0.01 -2.81
C ARG A 105 13.75 -0.49 -1.50
N GLY A 106 14.26 -1.71 -1.47
CA GLY A 106 14.94 -2.26 -0.30
C GLY A 106 16.11 -1.39 0.17
N GLU A 107 16.89 -0.85 -0.77
CA GLU A 107 17.98 0.11 -0.47
C GLU A 107 17.43 1.44 0.07
N SER A 108 16.37 1.98 -0.54
CA SER A 108 15.71 3.19 -0.07
C SER A 108 15.06 3.01 1.31
N ARG A 109 14.50 1.82 1.61
CA ARG A 109 13.94 1.47 2.92
C ARG A 109 15.05 1.42 3.98
N LYS A 110 16.19 0.80 3.68
CA LYS A 110 17.37 0.79 4.57
C LYS A 110 17.89 2.21 4.83
N ALA A 111 17.89 3.07 3.82
CA ALA A 111 18.27 4.46 3.99
C ALA A 111 17.27 5.23 4.87
N ARG A 112 15.96 4.98 4.70
CA ARG A 112 14.89 5.56 5.56
C ARG A 112 14.99 5.06 7.01
N ALA A 113 15.23 3.77 7.21
CA ALA A 113 15.45 3.22 8.55
C ALA A 113 16.60 3.91 9.29
N LYS A 114 17.64 4.34 8.57
CA LYS A 114 18.74 5.15 9.14
C LYS A 114 18.31 6.55 9.55
N THR A 115 17.26 7.13 8.96
CA THR A 115 16.78 8.47 9.36
C THR A 115 15.96 8.46 10.65
N GLY A 116 15.60 7.29 11.16
CA GLY A 116 14.88 7.16 12.43
C GLY A 116 13.44 7.65 12.44
N MET A 117 12.92 8.14 11.31
CA MET A 117 11.55 8.63 11.22
C MET A 117 10.57 7.44 11.26
N PRO A 118 9.67 7.37 12.26
CA PRO A 118 8.68 6.32 12.33
C PRO A 118 7.75 6.34 11.12
N VAL A 119 7.30 5.16 10.72
CA VAL A 119 6.38 4.97 9.59
C VAL A 119 5.02 4.51 10.09
N VAL A 120 3.97 5.22 9.69
CA VAL A 120 2.58 4.89 10.01
C VAL A 120 1.85 4.59 8.70
N SER A 121 1.35 3.37 8.52
CA SER A 121 0.60 2.99 7.34
C SER A 121 -0.90 3.00 7.55
N LEU A 122 -1.63 3.65 6.64
CA LEU A 122 -3.09 3.58 6.56
C LEU A 122 -3.46 2.38 5.71
N VAL A 123 -4.14 1.41 6.31
CA VAL A 123 -4.64 0.21 5.63
C VAL A 123 -6.15 0.08 5.81
N GLY A 124 -6.81 -0.65 4.96
CA GLY A 124 -8.24 -0.89 5.07
C GLY A 124 -8.89 -1.09 3.71
N TYR A 125 -10.17 -1.37 3.75
CA TYR A 125 -10.96 -1.67 2.55
C TYR A 125 -10.98 -0.51 1.55
N THR A 126 -11.33 -0.78 0.29
CA THR A 126 -11.50 0.28 -0.70
C THR A 126 -12.63 1.23 -0.29
N ASN A 127 -12.44 2.51 -0.57
CA ASN A 127 -13.42 3.56 -0.31
C ASN A 127 -13.77 3.82 1.16
N VAL A 128 -12.98 3.36 2.14
CA VAL A 128 -13.18 3.74 3.56
C VAL A 128 -12.65 5.14 3.88
N GLY A 129 -11.96 5.79 2.94
CA GLY A 129 -11.48 7.16 3.07
C GLY A 129 -10.04 7.29 3.59
N LYS A 130 -9.14 6.32 3.30
CA LYS A 130 -7.71 6.40 3.68
C LYS A 130 -7.03 7.64 3.12
N SER A 131 -7.15 7.88 1.81
CA SER A 131 -6.55 9.04 1.13
C SER A 131 -7.16 10.36 1.61
N SER A 132 -8.48 10.39 1.88
CA SER A 132 -9.13 11.56 2.49
C SER A 132 -8.62 11.82 3.90
N LEU A 133 -8.40 10.76 4.70
CA LEU A 133 -7.83 10.87 6.04
C LEU A 133 -6.39 11.40 5.98
N MET A 134 -5.57 10.90 5.04
CA MET A 134 -4.22 11.43 4.81
C MET A 134 -4.25 12.92 4.42
N ASN A 135 -5.14 13.31 3.52
CA ASN A 135 -5.30 14.71 3.11
C ASN A 135 -5.75 15.62 4.26
N ALA A 136 -6.65 15.13 5.11
CA ALA A 136 -7.11 15.88 6.28
C ALA A 136 -6.00 16.08 7.32
N LEU A 137 -5.10 15.11 7.47
CA LEU A 137 -3.97 15.16 8.41
C LEU A 137 -2.76 15.94 7.88
N CYS A 138 -2.44 15.81 6.60
CA CYS A 138 -1.20 16.35 6.01
C CYS A 138 -1.43 17.54 5.06
N GLY A 139 -2.68 17.95 4.83
CA GLY A 139 -3.05 18.95 3.82
C GLY A 139 -3.33 18.34 2.43
N PRO A 140 -4.11 19.03 1.57
CA PRO A 140 -4.60 18.48 0.31
C PRO A 140 -3.49 18.35 -0.73
N SER A 141 -3.25 17.15 -1.26
CA SER A 141 -2.45 16.91 -2.46
C SER A 141 -2.72 15.56 -3.13
N VAL A 142 -3.47 14.64 -2.50
CA VAL A 142 -3.90 13.39 -3.15
C VAL A 142 -5.28 13.61 -3.74
N ALA A 143 -5.49 13.16 -4.97
CA ALA A 143 -6.82 13.21 -5.58
C ALA A 143 -7.79 12.36 -4.75
N GLU A 144 -8.77 13.01 -4.15
CA GLU A 144 -9.88 12.35 -3.50
C GLU A 144 -10.89 11.94 -4.55
N ALA A 145 -11.23 10.66 -4.59
CA ALA A 145 -12.25 10.16 -5.47
C ALA A 145 -13.12 9.17 -4.69
N ASP A 146 -14.44 9.40 -4.71
CA ASP A 146 -15.41 8.44 -4.17
C ASP A 146 -15.54 7.25 -5.15
N MET A 147 -14.45 6.53 -5.29
CA MET A 147 -14.29 5.43 -6.25
C MET A 147 -13.46 4.31 -5.66
N LEU A 148 -13.76 3.07 -6.08
CA LEU A 148 -12.96 1.91 -5.71
C LEU A 148 -11.53 2.05 -6.24
N PHE A 149 -10.55 1.71 -5.40
CA PHE A 149 -9.12 1.75 -5.73
C PHE A 149 -8.63 3.13 -6.22
N ALA A 150 -9.02 4.20 -5.50
CA ALA A 150 -8.57 5.56 -5.80
C ALA A 150 -7.04 5.66 -5.74
N THR A 151 -6.40 4.95 -4.80
CA THR A 151 -4.96 4.84 -4.63
C THR A 151 -4.50 3.45 -5.04
N LEU A 152 -3.61 3.36 -6.02
CA LEU A 152 -2.92 2.13 -6.41
C LEU A 152 -1.44 2.19 -6.02
N ASP A 153 -0.81 3.32 -6.24
CA ASP A 153 0.59 3.56 -5.88
C ASP A 153 0.66 4.13 -4.46
N PRO A 154 1.49 3.57 -3.56
CA PRO A 154 1.63 4.11 -2.21
C PRO A 154 2.10 5.56 -2.25
N THR A 155 1.41 6.41 -1.52
CA THR A 155 1.84 7.80 -1.32
C THR A 155 2.29 8.00 0.11
N SER A 156 3.40 8.70 0.31
CA SER A 156 3.94 8.97 1.64
C SER A 156 4.08 10.46 1.90
N ARG A 157 3.78 10.89 3.13
CA ARG A 157 3.86 12.28 3.56
C ARG A 157 4.39 12.41 4.97
N LYS A 158 5.11 13.48 5.20
CA LYS A 158 5.54 13.86 6.53
C LYS A 158 4.35 14.42 7.30
N LEU A 159 4.13 13.90 8.50
CA LEU A 159 3.15 14.36 9.48
C LEU A 159 3.90 14.70 10.76
N VAL A 160 3.52 15.78 11.43
CA VAL A 160 4.07 16.15 12.73
C VAL A 160 3.01 15.88 13.79
N LEU A 161 3.34 15.03 14.76
CA LEU A 161 2.48 14.67 15.88
C LEU A 161 2.47 15.78 16.93
N PRO A 162 1.52 15.77 17.90
CA PRO A 162 1.42 16.79 18.95
C PRO A 162 2.68 16.93 19.81
N SER A 163 3.45 15.87 20.01
CA SER A 163 4.76 15.89 20.70
C SER A 163 5.86 16.63 19.93
N GLY A 164 5.62 16.97 18.66
CA GLY A 164 6.64 17.48 17.74
C GLY A 164 7.37 16.38 16.96
N MET A 165 7.07 15.10 17.22
CA MET A 165 7.64 13.97 16.49
C MET A 165 7.19 14.00 15.04
N ALA A 166 8.15 13.92 14.12
CA ALA A 166 7.86 13.77 12.69
C ALA A 166 7.72 12.28 12.36
N VAL A 167 6.63 11.93 11.69
CA VAL A 167 6.35 10.56 11.20
C VAL A 167 6.11 10.58 9.71
N LEU A 168 6.37 9.46 9.04
CA LEU A 168 6.01 9.25 7.65
C LEU A 168 4.66 8.53 7.59
N LEU A 169 3.62 9.24 7.18
CA LEU A 169 2.29 8.66 6.95
C LEU A 169 2.24 8.11 5.52
N VAL A 170 1.85 6.83 5.38
CA VAL A 170 1.78 6.11 4.10
C VAL A 170 0.34 5.70 3.83
N ASP A 171 -0.20 6.12 2.69
CA ASP A 171 -1.49 5.63 2.17
C ASP A 171 -1.23 4.41 1.29
N THR A 172 -1.97 3.32 1.55
CA THR A 172 -1.82 2.06 0.83
C THR A 172 -3.02 1.77 -0.08
N VAL A 173 -2.85 0.79 -0.95
CA VAL A 173 -3.95 0.27 -1.78
C VAL A 173 -5.10 -0.23 -0.90
N GLY A 174 -6.33 0.09 -1.30
CA GLY A 174 -7.51 -0.44 -0.60
C GLY A 174 -7.73 -1.93 -0.87
N PHE A 175 -8.08 -2.67 0.18
CA PHE A 175 -8.44 -4.08 0.07
C PHE A 175 -9.85 -4.28 -0.48
N VAL A 176 -10.10 -5.46 -1.03
CA VAL A 176 -11.42 -5.92 -1.49
C VAL A 176 -11.59 -7.37 -1.08
N SER A 177 -12.81 -7.74 -0.66
CA SER A 177 -13.13 -9.13 -0.37
C SER A 177 -12.86 -10.04 -1.56
N ARG A 178 -12.40 -11.25 -1.29
CA ARG A 178 -12.15 -12.29 -2.29
C ARG A 178 -11.22 -11.84 -3.41
N LEU A 179 -10.11 -11.19 -3.04
CA LEU A 179 -9.04 -10.91 -4.00
C LEU A 179 -8.48 -12.24 -4.52
N PRO A 180 -8.41 -12.45 -5.83
CA PRO A 180 -7.73 -13.61 -6.39
C PRO A 180 -6.26 -13.62 -5.96
N HIS A 181 -5.71 -14.78 -5.58
CA HIS A 181 -4.31 -14.92 -5.15
C HIS A 181 -3.31 -14.31 -6.12
N ASN A 182 -3.55 -14.44 -7.41
CA ASN A 182 -2.69 -13.83 -8.45
C ASN A 182 -2.65 -12.30 -8.38
N LEU A 183 -3.71 -11.66 -7.86
CA LEU A 183 -3.73 -10.20 -7.64
C LEU A 183 -2.99 -9.83 -6.36
N VAL A 184 -3.15 -10.61 -5.30
CA VAL A 184 -2.40 -10.41 -4.05
C VAL A 184 -0.89 -10.49 -4.34
N GLU A 185 -0.44 -11.51 -5.10
CA GLU A 185 0.96 -11.63 -5.51
C GLU A 185 1.44 -10.44 -6.37
N ALA A 186 0.63 -9.98 -7.32
CA ALA A 186 1.00 -8.87 -8.19
C ALA A 186 1.17 -7.55 -7.44
N PHE A 187 0.39 -7.33 -6.37
CA PHE A 187 0.43 -6.13 -5.54
C PHE A 187 1.10 -6.33 -4.19
N LYS A 188 1.68 -7.52 -3.96
CA LYS A 188 2.38 -7.85 -2.72
C LYS A 188 3.39 -6.79 -2.34
N SER A 189 4.17 -6.32 -3.29
CA SER A 189 5.19 -5.29 -3.08
C SER A 189 4.63 -3.92 -2.66
N THR A 190 3.41 -3.59 -3.07
CA THR A 190 2.71 -2.37 -2.64
C THR A 190 2.11 -2.53 -1.24
N LEU A 191 1.65 -3.74 -0.94
CA LEU A 191 1.11 -4.11 0.37
C LEU A 191 2.23 -4.30 1.42
N GLU A 192 3.41 -4.73 1.00
CA GLU A 192 4.59 -4.86 1.85
C GLU A 192 5.07 -3.55 2.48
N GLU A 193 4.63 -2.38 1.97
CA GLU A 193 4.90 -1.11 2.66
C GLU A 193 4.29 -1.10 4.08
N ALA A 194 3.17 -1.81 4.31
CA ALA A 194 2.59 -1.97 5.64
C ALA A 194 3.49 -2.81 6.56
N ALA A 195 4.19 -3.82 6.04
CA ALA A 195 5.10 -4.67 6.83
C ALA A 195 6.35 -3.92 7.33
N TRP A 196 6.65 -2.76 6.77
CA TRP A 196 7.77 -1.90 7.19
C TRP A 196 7.33 -0.74 8.07
N SER A 197 6.10 -0.77 8.56
CA SER A 197 5.55 0.29 9.42
C SER A 197 5.85 0.03 10.89
N ASP A 198 5.98 1.10 11.65
CA ASP A 198 6.07 1.05 13.11
C ASP A 198 4.68 0.95 13.75
N VAL A 199 3.65 1.48 13.07
CA VAL A 199 2.23 1.37 13.46
C VAL A 199 1.38 1.22 12.21
N ILE A 200 0.37 0.36 12.27
CA ILE A 200 -0.65 0.19 11.25
C ILE A 200 -1.96 0.79 11.74
N VAL A 201 -2.51 1.75 10.99
CA VAL A 201 -3.85 2.31 11.22
C VAL A 201 -4.83 1.59 10.30
N ARG A 202 -5.69 0.75 10.89
CA ARG A 202 -6.78 0.08 10.18
C ARG A 202 -7.97 1.03 10.08
N VAL A 203 -8.32 1.43 8.87
CA VAL A 203 -9.42 2.36 8.60
C VAL A 203 -10.65 1.61 8.12
N ALA A 204 -11.77 1.77 8.80
CA ALA A 204 -13.09 1.25 8.42
C ALA A 204 -14.07 2.41 8.19
N ASP A 205 -15.13 2.18 7.42
CA ASP A 205 -16.24 3.13 7.24
C ASP A 205 -17.26 2.94 8.37
N ALA A 206 -17.43 3.94 9.23
CA ALA A 206 -18.36 3.90 10.37
C ALA A 206 -19.82 3.66 9.95
N GLY A 207 -20.20 4.09 8.75
CA GLY A 207 -21.55 3.94 8.22
C GLY A 207 -21.77 2.67 7.38
N ASP A 208 -20.82 1.75 7.31
CA ASP A 208 -20.95 0.50 6.54
C ASP A 208 -21.32 -0.66 7.46
N ASP A 209 -22.42 -1.36 7.16
CA ASP A 209 -22.87 -2.50 7.94
C ASP A 209 -21.91 -3.71 7.86
N GLN A 210 -21.09 -3.78 6.79
CA GLN A 210 -20.10 -4.85 6.58
C GLN A 210 -18.71 -4.49 7.13
N ARG A 211 -18.57 -3.42 7.91
CA ARG A 211 -17.28 -2.93 8.41
C ARG A 211 -16.45 -3.98 9.15
N GLU A 212 -17.10 -4.84 9.96
CA GLU A 212 -16.40 -5.90 10.70
C GLU A 212 -15.85 -6.99 9.76
N GLU A 213 -16.62 -7.37 8.73
CA GLU A 213 -16.16 -8.30 7.70
C GLU A 213 -15.00 -7.70 6.90
N GLN A 214 -15.04 -6.40 6.60
CA GLN A 214 -13.99 -5.68 5.91
C GLN A 214 -12.71 -5.57 6.76
N LEU A 215 -12.84 -5.38 8.07
CA LEU A 215 -11.70 -5.42 8.99
C LEU A 215 -11.10 -6.83 9.06
N ALA A 216 -11.91 -7.87 9.13
CA ALA A 216 -11.44 -9.26 9.12
C ALA A 216 -10.65 -9.58 7.83
N VAL A 217 -11.14 -9.15 6.66
CA VAL A 217 -10.41 -9.28 5.38
C VAL A 217 -9.08 -8.51 5.42
N THR A 218 -9.07 -7.33 6.04
CA THR A 218 -7.86 -6.53 6.19
C THR A 218 -6.84 -7.26 7.07
N ASP A 219 -7.27 -7.85 8.18
CA ASP A 219 -6.41 -8.61 9.08
C ASP A 219 -5.86 -9.87 8.41
N GLU A 220 -6.68 -10.62 7.66
CA GLU A 220 -6.23 -11.80 6.91
C GLU A 220 -5.10 -11.45 5.93
N VAL A 221 -5.21 -10.32 5.23
CA VAL A 221 -4.17 -9.86 4.30
C VAL A 221 -2.90 -9.43 5.05
N LEU A 222 -3.03 -8.70 6.17
CA LEU A 222 -1.91 -8.26 6.98
C LEU A 222 -1.17 -9.44 7.61
N ASP A 223 -1.88 -10.44 8.09
CA ASP A 223 -1.28 -11.66 8.66
C ASP A 223 -0.52 -12.46 7.59
N GLY A 224 -1.00 -12.45 6.34
CA GLY A 224 -0.29 -13.02 5.19
C GLY A 224 0.96 -12.23 4.74
N LEU A 225 1.21 -11.04 5.31
CA LEU A 225 2.35 -10.16 4.99
C LEU A 225 3.36 -10.06 6.16
N ASP A 226 3.33 -10.97 7.12
CA ASP A 226 4.19 -10.96 8.31
C ASP A 226 4.08 -9.68 9.16
N CYS A 227 2.86 -9.10 9.22
CA CYS A 227 2.57 -7.88 10.01
C CYS A 227 2.04 -8.17 11.42
N ALA A 228 2.18 -9.41 11.94
CA ALA A 228 1.55 -9.82 13.20
C ALA A 228 2.08 -9.03 14.41
N ASP A 229 3.36 -8.70 14.43
CA ASP A 229 4.02 -8.03 15.56
C ASP A 229 3.91 -6.49 15.51
N ILE A 230 3.29 -5.93 14.46
CA ILE A 230 3.17 -4.49 14.30
C ILE A 230 1.91 -4.01 15.07
N PRO A 231 2.02 -3.01 15.95
CA PRO A 231 0.87 -2.43 16.64
C PRO A 231 -0.20 -1.95 15.66
N ARG A 232 -1.46 -2.32 15.92
CA ARG A 232 -2.61 -1.98 15.08
C ARG A 232 -3.55 -1.05 15.82
N LEU A 233 -3.87 0.10 15.21
CA LEU A 233 -4.87 1.04 15.70
C LEU A 233 -6.08 1.01 14.76
N THR A 234 -7.27 0.74 15.28
CA THR A 234 -8.50 0.75 14.48
C THR A 234 -9.17 2.12 14.55
N VAL A 235 -9.54 2.64 13.40
CA VAL A 235 -10.19 3.96 13.23
C VAL A 235 -11.43 3.78 12.37
N TYR A 236 -12.58 4.22 12.88
CA TYR A 236 -13.82 4.25 12.14
C TYR A 236 -14.04 5.64 11.56
N ASN A 237 -13.76 5.78 10.26
CA ASN A 237 -13.89 7.02 9.52
C ASN A 237 -15.32 7.23 8.99
N LYS A 238 -15.62 8.44 8.54
CA LYS A 238 -16.93 8.87 8.03
C LYS A 238 -18.05 8.82 9.09
N CYS A 239 -17.73 9.11 10.36
CA CYS A 239 -18.69 9.16 11.45
C CYS A 239 -19.74 10.30 11.28
N ASP A 240 -19.57 11.19 10.30
CA ASP A 240 -20.52 12.20 9.88
C ASP A 240 -21.73 11.63 9.11
N LYS A 241 -21.68 10.35 8.72
CA LYS A 241 -22.81 9.68 8.06
C LYS A 241 -23.95 9.38 9.05
N PRO A 242 -25.23 9.45 8.61
CA PRO A 242 -26.39 9.21 9.48
C PRO A 242 -26.44 7.82 10.10
N ASN A 243 -25.85 6.82 9.44
CA ASN A 243 -25.83 5.43 9.87
C ASN A 243 -24.67 5.10 10.83
N ALA A 244 -23.81 6.06 11.15
CA ALA A 244 -22.68 5.89 12.07
C ALA A 244 -23.17 5.98 13.54
N LEU A 245 -24.08 5.09 13.96
CA LEU A 245 -24.73 5.18 15.27
C LEU A 245 -24.16 4.12 16.25
N ASN A 246 -24.06 4.52 17.53
CA ASN A 246 -23.83 3.67 18.70
C ASN A 246 -22.51 2.88 18.69
N PHE A 247 -21.40 3.60 18.73
CA PHE A 247 -20.09 3.00 19.02
C PHE A 247 -19.78 3.06 20.53
N ASP A 248 -19.00 2.08 20.96
CA ASP A 248 -18.39 2.08 22.28
C ASP A 248 -17.52 3.35 22.45
N PRO A 249 -17.53 4.03 23.61
CA PRO A 249 -16.69 5.21 23.90
C PRO A 249 -15.20 5.00 23.62
N ASP A 250 -14.71 3.76 23.73
CA ASP A 250 -13.30 3.42 23.50
C ASP A 250 -12.94 3.30 22.01
N ILE A 251 -13.91 3.39 21.11
CA ILE A 251 -13.70 3.32 19.68
C ILE A 251 -13.29 4.70 19.13
N LEU A 252 -12.19 4.73 18.38
CA LEU A 252 -11.70 5.93 17.73
C LEU A 252 -12.52 6.27 16.48
N LEU A 253 -13.41 7.25 16.61
CA LEU A 253 -14.23 7.78 15.52
C LEU A 253 -13.57 8.98 14.87
N THR A 254 -13.57 9.01 13.54
CA THR A 254 -13.05 10.14 12.76
C THR A 254 -13.99 10.52 11.60
N SER A 255 -13.86 11.74 11.16
CA SER A 255 -14.42 12.19 9.88
C SER A 255 -13.35 13.04 9.17
N ALA A 256 -12.77 12.50 8.12
CA ALA A 256 -11.85 13.25 7.27
C ALA A 256 -12.51 14.47 6.64
N LYS A 257 -13.84 14.43 6.45
CA LYS A 257 -14.62 15.51 5.86
C LYS A 257 -14.82 16.70 6.80
N THR A 258 -15.09 16.44 8.08
CA THR A 258 -15.40 17.48 9.07
C THR A 258 -14.22 17.84 9.97
N GLY A 259 -13.17 17.01 9.99
CA GLY A 259 -12.03 17.12 10.91
C GLY A 259 -12.29 16.50 12.28
N TYR A 260 -13.49 15.95 12.53
CA TYR A 260 -13.81 15.34 13.80
C TYR A 260 -12.88 14.17 14.13
N GLY A 261 -12.41 14.12 15.37
CA GLY A 261 -11.61 13.02 15.91
C GLY A 261 -10.17 12.94 15.40
N LEU A 262 -9.71 13.85 14.53
CA LEU A 262 -8.34 13.85 14.02
C LEU A 262 -7.31 14.12 15.12
N ASP A 263 -7.61 15.04 16.05
CA ASP A 263 -6.72 15.32 17.18
C ASP A 263 -6.59 14.11 18.13
N ALA A 264 -7.68 13.36 18.32
CA ALA A 264 -7.67 12.13 19.12
C ALA A 264 -6.82 11.04 18.42
N LEU A 265 -6.93 10.91 17.09
CA LEU A 265 -6.09 10.02 16.32
C LEU A 265 -4.61 10.38 16.46
N LEU A 266 -4.26 11.66 16.29
CA LEU A 266 -2.88 12.15 16.43
C LEU A 266 -2.30 11.86 17.82
N LYS A 267 -3.08 12.09 18.89
CA LYS A 267 -2.68 11.77 20.26
C LYS A 267 -2.46 10.28 20.46
N LYS A 268 -3.35 9.45 19.91
CA LYS A 268 -3.23 8.00 20.04
C LYS A 268 -2.02 7.44 19.29
N LEU A 269 -1.69 8.00 18.14
CA LEU A 269 -0.45 7.69 17.42
C LEU A 269 0.79 8.11 18.21
N ASP A 270 0.74 9.27 18.82
CA ASP A 270 1.82 9.78 19.67
C ASP A 270 2.06 8.85 20.87
N GLU A 271 1.01 8.40 21.55
CA GLU A 271 1.08 7.42 22.63
C GLU A 271 1.72 6.09 22.18
N LEU A 272 1.26 5.53 21.03
CA LEU A 272 1.77 4.26 20.51
C LEU A 272 3.23 4.31 20.07
N LEU A 273 3.69 5.49 19.67
CA LEU A 273 5.06 5.70 19.23
C LEU A 273 5.99 6.19 20.35
N SER A 274 5.44 6.69 21.47
CA SER A 274 6.20 7.24 22.58
C SER A 274 7.14 6.22 23.24
N ASP A 275 6.74 4.94 23.27
CA ASP A 275 7.58 3.85 23.80
C ASP A 275 8.81 3.55 22.95
N ARG A 276 8.81 4.02 21.70
CA ARG A 276 9.89 3.79 20.73
C ARG A 276 10.83 4.98 20.58
N VAL A 277 10.44 6.14 21.06
CA VAL A 277 11.20 7.38 20.94
C VAL A 277 11.10 8.22 22.22
N HIS A 278 12.18 8.89 22.58
CA HIS A 278 12.26 9.74 23.76
C HIS A 278 12.67 11.15 23.36
N THR A 279 11.97 12.14 23.88
CA THR A 279 12.44 13.53 23.82
C THR A 279 13.47 13.72 24.91
N ILE A 280 14.70 14.04 24.52
CA ILE A 280 15.81 14.25 25.45
C ILE A 280 16.45 15.61 25.24
N ARG A 281 17.06 16.10 26.30
CA ARG A 281 17.92 17.28 26.34
C ARG A 281 19.30 16.83 26.73
N VAL A 282 20.30 17.18 25.94
CA VAL A 282 21.67 16.75 26.19
C VAL A 282 22.64 17.92 26.03
N LEU A 283 23.67 17.91 26.82
CA LEU A 283 24.83 18.80 26.64
C LEU A 283 26.05 17.93 26.36
N LEU A 284 26.50 17.95 25.09
CA LEU A 284 27.64 17.16 24.63
C LEU A 284 28.92 18.00 24.67
N PRO A 285 29.95 17.58 25.40
CA PRO A 285 31.25 18.21 25.34
C PRO A 285 31.82 18.22 23.93
N TYR A 286 32.63 19.20 23.59
CA TYR A 286 33.18 19.39 22.24
C TYR A 286 34.05 18.24 21.73
N ASP A 287 34.64 17.44 22.62
CA ASP A 287 35.39 16.22 22.29
C ASP A 287 34.48 15.03 21.95
N LYS A 288 33.16 15.13 22.20
CA LYS A 288 32.19 14.06 21.99
C LYS A 288 31.05 14.42 21.02
N LEU A 289 31.25 15.39 20.17
CA LEU A 289 30.25 15.82 19.17
C LEU A 289 29.78 14.69 18.25
N GLY A 290 30.58 13.64 18.07
CA GLY A 290 30.19 12.46 17.31
C GLY A 290 28.97 11.73 17.87
N LEU A 291 28.67 11.87 19.18
CA LEU A 291 27.48 11.31 19.81
C LEU A 291 26.17 12.02 19.38
N ALA A 292 26.25 13.18 18.73
CA ALA A 292 25.09 13.85 18.15
C ALA A 292 24.56 13.13 16.89
N ALA A 293 25.35 12.26 16.26
CA ALA A 293 24.98 11.58 15.02
C ALA A 293 23.68 10.79 15.11
N PRO A 294 23.41 9.95 16.14
CA PRO A 294 22.14 9.25 16.26
C PRO A 294 20.93 10.18 16.29
N MET A 295 21.01 11.32 17.01
CA MET A 295 19.92 12.30 17.06
C MET A 295 19.72 13.02 15.72
N ARG A 296 20.80 13.33 15.00
CA ARG A 296 20.76 14.02 13.69
C ARG A 296 20.34 13.08 12.56
N GLU A 297 20.81 11.83 12.56
CA GLU A 297 20.62 10.88 11.46
C GLU A 297 19.38 10.01 11.61
N ARG A 298 19.07 9.60 12.86
CA ARG A 298 18.02 8.62 13.18
C ARG A 298 16.92 9.16 14.07
N GLY A 299 17.07 10.38 14.58
CA GLY A 299 16.14 11.10 15.41
C GLY A 299 15.65 12.40 14.76
N SER A 300 15.34 13.36 15.59
CA SER A 300 14.97 14.73 15.19
C SER A 300 15.59 15.74 16.15
N VAL A 301 16.36 16.68 15.64
CA VAL A 301 16.90 17.80 16.40
C VAL A 301 15.91 18.96 16.32
N GLN A 302 15.41 19.40 17.47
CA GLN A 302 14.48 20.54 17.60
C GLN A 302 15.22 21.82 17.92
N VAL A 303 16.22 21.73 18.84
CA VAL A 303 17.08 22.84 19.23
C VAL A 303 18.54 22.39 19.16
N GLU A 304 19.39 23.22 18.56
CA GLU A 304 20.83 23.03 18.51
C GLU A 304 21.52 24.34 18.83
N GLU A 305 22.25 24.38 19.96
CA GLU A 305 22.94 25.58 20.45
C GLU A 305 24.38 25.25 20.85
N TYR A 306 25.33 26.03 20.38
CA TYR A 306 26.71 25.96 20.83
C TYR A 306 26.86 26.85 22.07
N ARG A 307 27.12 26.24 23.24
CA ARG A 307 27.33 26.90 24.56
C ARG A 307 28.79 26.82 24.95
N GLU A 308 29.18 27.59 25.98
CA GLU A 308 30.57 27.59 26.47
C GLU A 308 31.07 26.19 26.87
N ASP A 309 30.19 25.35 27.43
CA ASP A 309 30.49 24.03 28.00
C ASP A 309 30.30 22.88 26.99
N GLY A 310 29.78 23.15 25.77
CA GLY A 310 29.53 22.13 24.77
C GLY A 310 28.37 22.43 23.83
N LEU A 311 27.95 21.40 23.08
CA LEU A 311 26.81 21.44 22.18
C LEU A 311 25.54 21.01 22.94
N TYR A 312 24.62 21.95 23.12
CA TYR A 312 23.28 21.66 23.65
C TYR A 312 22.37 21.21 22.52
N LEU A 313 21.72 20.06 22.72
CA LEU A 313 20.74 19.51 21.80
C LEU A 313 19.45 19.20 22.54
N GLU A 314 18.34 19.60 21.99
CA GLU A 314 17.01 19.13 22.38
C GLU A 314 16.39 18.46 21.17
N GLY A 315 15.87 17.23 21.35
CA GLY A 315 15.32 16.50 20.22
C GLY A 315 14.83 15.12 20.60
N ILE A 316 14.45 14.36 19.59
CA ILE A 316 13.86 13.03 19.71
C ILE A 316 14.90 11.99 19.29
N VAL A 317 15.06 10.96 20.11
CA VAL A 317 15.92 9.80 19.85
C VAL A 317 15.12 8.52 20.01
N LYS A 318 15.52 7.47 19.30
CA LYS A 318 14.96 6.13 19.49
C LYS A 318 15.39 5.53 20.82
N THR A 319 14.54 4.68 21.39
CA THR A 319 14.85 3.93 22.62
C THR A 319 16.18 3.17 22.51
N GLU A 320 16.46 2.58 21.34
CA GLU A 320 17.71 1.87 21.07
C GLU A 320 18.98 2.74 21.11
N ASP A 321 18.84 4.05 20.84
CA ASP A 321 19.95 5.01 20.82
C ASP A 321 20.08 5.78 22.15
N LEU A 322 19.11 5.62 23.09
CA LEU A 322 19.08 6.38 24.35
C LEU A 322 20.34 6.17 25.18
N HIS A 323 20.89 4.96 25.16
CA HIS A 323 22.11 4.59 25.88
C HIS A 323 23.34 5.45 25.48
N CYS A 324 23.36 5.99 24.25
CA CYS A 324 24.42 6.88 23.80
C CYS A 324 24.46 8.22 24.54
N PHE A 325 23.34 8.60 25.18
CA PHE A 325 23.15 9.91 25.79
C PHE A 325 23.04 9.88 27.32
N GLU A 326 23.03 8.68 27.98
CA GLU A 326 22.80 8.51 29.41
C GLU A 326 23.72 9.35 30.31
N GLY A 327 24.91 9.70 29.88
CA GLY A 327 25.85 10.51 30.65
C GLY A 327 25.78 12.01 30.38
N PHE A 328 24.88 12.47 29.49
CA PHE A 328 24.86 13.86 28.97
C PHE A 328 23.47 14.50 29.07
N LEU A 329 22.51 13.83 29.68
CA LEU A 329 21.15 14.33 29.89
C LEU A 329 21.17 15.55 30.85
N VAL A 330 20.38 16.61 30.52
CA VAL A 330 20.30 17.87 31.24
C VAL A 330 18.85 18.18 31.64
#